data_437ff84a5aa3082be8770a63731c8518
#
_entry.id   437ff84a5aa3082be8770a63731c8518
#
_cell.length_a   1.000
_cell.length_b   1.000
_cell.length_c   1.000
_cell.angle_alpha   90.00
_cell.angle_beta   90.00
_cell.angle_gamma   90.00
#
_symmetry.space_group_name_H-M   'P 1'
#
loop_
_entity.id
_entity.type
_entity.pdbx_description
1 polymer ?
#
loop_
_entity_poly.entity_id
_entity_poly.type
_entity_poly.pdbx_seq_one_letter_code
_entity_poly.pdbx_strand_id
1 'polypeptide(L)'
;MRQFKILATVLGAALLVAACGGSDKVQFTSQVSFGDSLSDVGTYKVGTVAALGGGKYTVNSATAKNWTEVIATQINIVGPCAAQTGLLGDATQGFGVPVLNYSTCRNYAQGGSRVTNPVGPGNKLLGGSNAILGQMTVPIVTQIATHLTAVGGSFNGKELVTVMAGGNDALMNFATFGATVGAGGNASTAGAAAVTAMGVAGTELAGYIKTQIVAKGAQYVAVINLPDVSKTPFAYAYDAATQGLINQMVTTFNTQLQTGLSGAAGVRIVDAYAVSRDQAANPAKYGLSNVTTPACNLTAAANPLGSSLVCSAANVIAGDVSRYQFADSVHPTPYGYQLLADAVSKEMTLAGWQ
;
A
#
# COMPACT_ATOMS: atom_id res chain seq x y z
N MET A 1 -0.49 -69.38 62.78
CA MET A 1 0.41 -68.26 62.75
C MET A 1 0.86 -68.04 61.31
N ARG A 2 0.24 -67.12 60.59
CA ARG A 2 0.69 -66.65 59.26
C ARG A 2 0.29 -65.21 59.10
N GLN A 3 1.27 -64.36 59.04
CA GLN A 3 1.12 -62.90 58.86
C GLN A 3 0.82 -62.65 57.40
N PHE A 4 -0.27 -61.95 57.09
CA PHE A 4 -0.52 -61.38 55.78
C PHE A 4 0.01 -59.92 55.78
N LYS A 5 0.99 -59.63 54.89
CA LYS A 5 1.47 -58.29 54.58
C LYS A 5 0.55 -57.69 53.51
N ILE A 6 -0.10 -56.60 53.83
CA ILE A 6 -0.87 -55.81 52.85
C ILE A 6 0.10 -54.83 52.18
N LEU A 7 0.23 -55.00 50.89
CA LEU A 7 0.98 -54.09 50.01
C LEU A 7 0.03 -52.98 49.58
N ALA A 8 0.28 -51.75 50.04
CA ALA A 8 -0.45 -50.57 49.60
C ALA A 8 0.19 -50.03 48.33
N THR A 9 -0.55 -50.16 47.21
CA THR A 9 -0.17 -49.59 45.92
C THR A 9 -0.63 -48.12 45.87
N VAL A 10 0.32 -47.17 45.90
CA VAL A 10 0.04 -45.75 45.70
C VAL A 10 -0.06 -45.50 44.19
N LEU A 11 -1.26 -45.23 43.70
CA LEU A 11 -1.48 -44.76 42.32
C LEU A 11 -1.19 -43.26 42.28
N GLY A 12 -0.02 -42.87 41.73
CA GLY A 12 0.30 -41.50 41.42
C GLY A 12 -0.48 -41.02 40.20
N ALA A 13 -1.50 -40.19 40.39
CA ALA A 13 -2.19 -39.48 39.31
C ALA A 13 -1.27 -38.34 38.82
N ALA A 14 -0.62 -38.55 37.70
CA ALA A 14 0.07 -37.48 36.96
C ALA A 14 -0.98 -36.54 36.35
N LEU A 15 -1.20 -35.40 36.94
CA LEU A 15 -1.92 -34.27 36.35
C LEU A 15 -1.09 -33.74 35.16
N LEU A 16 -1.49 -34.16 33.95
CA LEU A 16 -1.10 -33.50 32.73
C LEU A 16 -1.79 -32.11 32.69
N VAL A 17 -1.10 -31.07 33.17
CA VAL A 17 -1.48 -29.72 32.88
C VAL A 17 -1.23 -29.50 31.39
N ALA A 18 -2.27 -29.66 30.57
CA ALA A 18 -2.29 -29.16 29.24
C ALA A 18 -2.17 -27.63 29.33
N ALA A 19 -0.94 -27.12 29.23
CA ALA A 19 -0.71 -25.71 28.98
C ALA A 19 -1.34 -25.43 27.61
N CYS A 20 -2.55 -24.87 27.58
CA CYS A 20 -3.05 -24.13 26.44
C CYS A 20 -2.07 -22.95 26.24
N GLY A 21 -1.02 -23.19 25.47
CA GLY A 21 -0.15 -22.16 24.97
C GLY A 21 -0.94 -21.33 23.97
N GLY A 22 -1.71 -20.37 24.46
CA GLY A 22 -2.08 -19.22 23.65
C GLY A 22 -0.76 -18.55 23.27
N SER A 23 -0.39 -18.54 21.99
CA SER A 23 0.74 -17.75 21.54
C SER A 23 0.46 -16.30 21.94
N ASP A 24 1.27 -15.75 22.83
CA ASP A 24 1.16 -14.34 23.19
C ASP A 24 1.21 -13.53 21.90
N LYS A 25 0.18 -12.70 21.69
CA LYS A 25 0.13 -11.77 20.53
C LYS A 25 1.39 -10.93 20.51
N VAL A 26 1.89 -10.67 19.30
CA VAL A 26 3.09 -9.84 19.13
C VAL A 26 2.81 -8.43 19.63
N GLN A 27 3.62 -7.96 20.55
CA GLN A 27 3.57 -6.58 21.03
C GLN A 27 4.47 -5.73 20.14
N PHE A 28 3.87 -5.11 19.12
CA PHE A 28 4.59 -4.20 18.24
C PHE A 28 4.96 -2.90 18.98
N THR A 29 6.16 -2.42 18.74
CA THR A 29 6.63 -1.14 19.32
C THR A 29 6.38 0.05 18.39
N SER A 30 6.32 -0.20 17.07
CA SER A 30 6.10 0.81 16.04
C SER A 30 5.71 0.15 14.71
N GLN A 31 5.33 0.98 13.76
CA GLN A 31 5.10 0.60 12.36
C GLN A 31 6.06 1.36 11.46
N VAL A 32 6.68 0.66 10.53
CA VAL A 32 7.50 1.22 9.45
C VAL A 32 6.83 0.93 8.13
N SER A 33 6.53 1.95 7.33
CA SER A 33 5.79 1.80 6.08
C SER A 33 6.61 2.29 4.90
N PHE A 34 6.76 1.44 3.88
CA PHE A 34 7.32 1.76 2.58
C PHE A 34 6.24 1.59 1.51
N GLY A 35 6.11 2.57 0.61
CA GLY A 35 5.04 2.48 -0.36
C GLY A 35 4.84 3.72 -1.22
N ASP A 36 3.70 3.73 -1.85
CA ASP A 36 3.23 4.77 -2.74
C ASP A 36 2.03 5.54 -2.14
N SER A 37 1.20 6.15 -3.01
CA SER A 37 0.01 6.90 -2.63
C SER A 37 -0.99 6.14 -1.76
N LEU A 38 -1.06 4.80 -1.91
CA LEU A 38 -1.98 3.97 -1.13
C LEU A 38 -1.59 3.90 0.36
N SER A 39 -0.32 4.13 0.67
CA SER A 39 0.24 4.08 2.03
C SER A 39 0.68 5.46 2.56
N ASP A 40 0.60 6.52 1.75
CA ASP A 40 1.01 7.88 2.10
C ASP A 40 0.05 8.50 3.13
N VAL A 41 0.58 8.95 4.24
CA VAL A 41 -0.19 9.54 5.36
C VAL A 41 -0.13 11.08 5.40
N GLY A 42 0.39 11.70 4.35
CA GLY A 42 0.39 13.16 4.23
C GLY A 42 1.72 13.78 3.84
N THR A 43 2.54 13.09 3.05
CA THR A 43 3.78 13.64 2.46
C THR A 43 3.53 14.96 1.74
N TYR A 44 2.42 15.07 1.03
CA TYR A 44 2.03 16.26 0.27
C TYR A 44 0.98 17.14 0.97
N LYS A 45 0.72 16.93 2.27
CA LYS A 45 -0.18 17.79 3.07
C LYS A 45 0.51 19.12 3.43
N VAL A 46 0.90 19.87 2.41
CA VAL A 46 1.61 21.16 2.51
C VAL A 46 1.10 22.14 1.46
N GLY A 47 1.39 23.43 1.65
CA GLY A 47 1.06 24.49 0.70
C GLY A 47 -0.39 24.45 0.24
N THR A 48 -0.61 24.59 -1.06
CA THR A 48 -1.94 24.61 -1.67
C THR A 48 -2.71 23.31 -1.46
N VAL A 49 -2.04 22.14 -1.42
CA VAL A 49 -2.72 20.85 -1.13
C VAL A 49 -3.37 20.88 0.25
N ALA A 50 -2.66 21.36 1.26
CA ALA A 50 -3.19 21.47 2.62
C ALA A 50 -4.31 22.54 2.69
N ALA A 51 -4.15 23.69 1.99
CA ALA A 51 -5.15 24.74 1.95
C ALA A 51 -6.49 24.27 1.33
N LEU A 52 -6.44 23.33 0.38
CA LEU A 52 -7.62 22.68 -0.21
C LEU A 52 -8.23 21.59 0.68
N GLY A 53 -7.70 21.36 1.89
CA GLY A 53 -8.16 20.32 2.80
C GLY A 53 -7.70 18.91 2.45
N GLY A 54 -6.74 18.80 1.53
CA GLY A 54 -6.17 17.55 1.05
C GLY A 54 -4.97 17.04 1.85
N GLY A 55 -4.27 16.08 1.28
CA GLY A 55 -3.00 15.56 1.80
C GLY A 55 -2.87 14.04 1.79
N LYS A 56 -3.96 13.31 1.66
CA LYS A 56 -3.98 11.84 1.45
C LYS A 56 -4.78 11.51 0.19
N TYR A 57 -4.48 10.40 -0.43
CA TYR A 57 -5.17 9.94 -1.64
C TYR A 57 -6.45 9.18 -1.29
N THR A 58 -7.47 9.94 -0.93
CA THR A 58 -8.78 9.45 -0.49
C THR A 58 -9.80 10.61 -0.46
N VAL A 59 -11.01 10.38 0.04
CA VAL A 59 -11.89 11.46 0.48
C VAL A 59 -11.37 11.98 1.82
N ASN A 60 -10.69 13.13 1.81
CA ASN A 60 -10.01 13.68 2.98
C ASN A 60 -11.01 14.25 4.00
N SER A 61 -10.76 13.99 5.27
CA SER A 61 -11.41 14.59 6.44
C SER A 61 -10.48 14.49 7.65
N ALA A 62 -10.88 15.09 8.76
CA ALA A 62 -10.12 15.01 10.02
C ALA A 62 -10.01 13.56 10.55
N THR A 63 -10.97 12.70 10.21
CA THR A 63 -11.05 11.31 10.69
C THR A 63 -10.72 10.28 9.60
N ALA A 64 -10.54 10.70 8.35
CA ALA A 64 -10.20 9.79 7.26
C ALA A 64 -8.84 9.15 7.48
N LYS A 65 -8.79 7.83 7.45
CA LYS A 65 -7.58 7.03 7.60
C LYS A 65 -7.31 6.26 6.32
N ASN A 66 -6.03 6.10 5.97
CA ASN A 66 -5.63 5.05 5.04
C ASN A 66 -5.42 3.73 5.81
N TRP A 67 -5.17 2.64 5.09
CA TRP A 67 -5.06 1.32 5.69
C TRP A 67 -3.92 1.21 6.73
N THR A 68 -2.80 1.94 6.57
CA THR A 68 -1.68 1.89 7.51
C THR A 68 -2.04 2.53 8.85
N GLU A 69 -2.85 3.60 8.82
CA GLU A 69 -3.37 4.26 10.02
C GLU A 69 -4.43 3.39 10.73
N VAL A 70 -5.24 2.63 9.95
CA VAL A 70 -6.20 1.67 10.51
C VAL A 70 -5.46 0.54 11.22
N ILE A 71 -4.46 -0.08 10.59
CA ILE A 71 -3.64 -1.14 11.19
C ILE A 71 -2.98 -0.66 12.47
N ALA A 72 -2.37 0.52 12.49
CA ALA A 72 -1.76 1.07 13.71
C ALA A 72 -2.77 1.16 14.87
N THR A 73 -4.02 1.54 14.57
CA THR A 73 -5.11 1.55 15.57
C THR A 73 -5.45 0.13 16.04
N GLN A 74 -5.52 -0.86 15.14
CA GLN A 74 -5.87 -2.24 15.47
C GLN A 74 -4.80 -2.94 16.32
N ILE A 75 -3.53 -2.61 16.13
CA ILE A 75 -2.42 -3.16 16.94
C ILE A 75 -2.04 -2.27 18.14
N ASN A 76 -2.84 -1.24 18.40
CA ASN A 76 -2.72 -0.35 19.55
C ASN A 76 -1.35 0.34 19.66
N ILE A 77 -0.85 0.88 18.56
CA ILE A 77 0.36 1.71 18.53
C ILE A 77 0.02 3.14 18.08
N VAL A 78 0.98 4.05 18.27
CA VAL A 78 0.87 5.42 17.77
C VAL A 78 0.68 5.42 16.26
N GLY A 79 -0.27 6.20 15.77
CA GLY A 79 -0.55 6.32 14.34
C GLY A 79 0.69 6.81 13.56
N PRO A 80 0.87 6.30 12.33
CA PRO A 80 2.03 6.68 11.51
C PRO A 80 1.98 8.16 11.11
N CYS A 81 3.16 8.78 10.99
CA CYS A 81 3.35 10.11 10.43
C CYS A 81 4.35 10.05 9.27
N ALA A 82 4.20 10.98 8.30
CA ALA A 82 5.05 11.04 7.12
C ALA A 82 6.50 11.39 7.52
N ALA A 83 7.46 10.54 7.14
CA ALA A 83 8.88 10.74 7.41
C ALA A 83 9.44 11.97 6.66
N GLN A 84 8.75 12.37 5.60
CA GLN A 84 9.12 13.54 4.80
C GLN A 84 7.86 14.27 4.33
N THR A 85 7.92 15.61 4.28
CA THR A 85 6.87 16.43 3.64
C THR A 85 7.51 17.43 2.70
N GLY A 86 6.82 17.80 1.63
CA GLY A 86 7.28 18.82 0.69
C GLY A 86 6.67 18.66 -0.70
N LEU A 87 6.90 19.68 -1.55
CA LEU A 87 6.52 19.69 -2.97
C LEU A 87 7.59 20.48 -3.75
N LEU A 88 8.00 19.96 -4.89
CA LEU A 88 9.05 20.53 -5.74
C LEU A 88 8.48 21.26 -6.98
N GLY A 89 7.20 21.64 -6.91
CA GLY A 89 6.46 22.23 -8.02
C GLY A 89 6.56 23.75 -8.10
N ASP A 90 5.51 24.36 -8.63
CA ASP A 90 5.43 25.81 -8.85
C ASP A 90 5.19 26.56 -7.54
N ALA A 91 6.20 27.30 -7.09
CA ALA A 91 6.13 28.09 -5.87
C ALA A 91 5.11 29.24 -5.97
N THR A 92 4.86 29.78 -7.17
CA THR A 92 3.90 30.88 -7.36
C THR A 92 2.45 30.43 -7.17
N GLN A 93 2.21 29.13 -7.37
CA GLN A 93 0.92 28.48 -7.14
C GLN A 93 0.85 27.75 -5.77
N GLY A 94 1.88 27.93 -4.93
CA GLY A 94 1.94 27.31 -3.58
C GLY A 94 2.29 25.82 -3.59
N PHE A 95 2.86 25.29 -4.67
CA PHE A 95 3.35 23.91 -4.77
C PHE A 95 4.89 23.80 -4.66
N GLY A 96 5.60 24.91 -4.54
CA GLY A 96 7.04 24.94 -4.22
C GLY A 96 7.23 25.02 -2.70
N VAL A 97 7.11 23.91 -2.00
CA VAL A 97 7.24 23.86 -0.53
C VAL A 97 8.51 23.10 -0.16
N PRO A 98 9.39 23.69 0.68
CA PRO A 98 10.63 23.03 1.08
C PRO A 98 10.41 21.62 1.63
N VAL A 99 11.32 20.73 1.29
CA VAL A 99 11.30 19.36 1.81
C VAL A 99 11.79 19.35 3.26
N LEU A 100 10.94 18.84 4.16
CA LEU A 100 11.26 18.67 5.57
C LEU A 100 11.29 17.18 5.91
N ASN A 101 12.29 16.79 6.72
CA ASN A 101 12.46 15.41 7.20
C ASN A 101 12.12 15.34 8.70
N TYR A 102 11.40 14.30 9.09
CA TYR A 102 10.96 14.07 10.47
C TYR A 102 11.56 12.76 10.99
N SER A 103 12.61 12.88 11.81
CA SER A 103 13.42 11.75 12.27
C SER A 103 12.69 10.74 13.16
N THR A 104 11.55 11.11 13.74
CA THR A 104 10.71 10.22 14.57
C THR A 104 9.58 9.55 13.79
N CYS A 105 9.25 10.05 12.58
CA CYS A 105 8.21 9.49 11.72
C CYS A 105 8.77 8.33 10.87
N ARG A 106 8.00 7.26 10.71
CA ARG A 106 8.43 6.02 10.05
C ARG A 106 7.55 5.62 8.87
N ASN A 107 6.66 6.47 8.40
CA ASN A 107 5.97 6.26 7.14
C ASN A 107 6.73 6.99 6.02
N TYR A 108 7.42 6.22 5.18
CA TYR A 108 8.24 6.71 4.07
C TYR A 108 7.48 6.73 2.75
N ALA A 109 6.25 6.20 2.72
CA ALA A 109 5.42 6.13 1.52
C ALA A 109 5.13 7.51 0.95
N GLN A 110 5.22 7.63 -0.37
CA GLN A 110 4.95 8.89 -1.08
C GLN A 110 4.12 8.63 -2.33
N GLY A 111 3.14 9.47 -2.57
CA GLY A 111 2.39 9.45 -3.83
C GLY A 111 3.31 9.49 -5.04
N GLY A 112 3.00 8.67 -6.06
CA GLY A 112 3.79 8.58 -7.28
C GLY A 112 5.05 7.70 -7.19
N SER A 113 5.43 7.18 -6.01
CA SER A 113 6.64 6.34 -5.86
C SER A 113 6.55 5.06 -6.66
N ARG A 114 7.63 4.73 -7.36
CA ARG A 114 7.85 3.46 -8.05
C ARG A 114 8.81 2.59 -7.24
N VAL A 115 8.98 1.33 -7.66
CA VAL A 115 9.90 0.41 -6.98
C VAL A 115 11.33 0.95 -6.99
N THR A 116 11.86 1.28 -8.16
CA THR A 116 13.28 1.69 -8.33
C THR A 116 13.43 3.04 -9.02
N ASN A 117 12.57 3.35 -10.01
CA ASN A 117 12.72 4.56 -10.80
C ASN A 117 12.23 5.80 -10.02
N PRO A 118 13.04 6.87 -9.89
CA PRO A 118 12.66 8.08 -9.16
C PRO A 118 11.59 8.94 -9.87
N VAL A 119 11.31 8.68 -11.14
CA VAL A 119 10.31 9.43 -11.91
C VAL A 119 9.02 8.60 -11.99
N GLY A 120 8.04 8.97 -11.18
CA GLY A 120 6.71 8.40 -11.19
C GLY A 120 5.62 9.43 -11.45
N PRO A 121 4.34 9.05 -11.46
CA PRO A 121 3.23 9.98 -11.65
C PRO A 121 3.30 11.17 -10.69
N GLY A 122 3.11 12.37 -11.20
CA GLY A 122 3.21 13.60 -10.40
C GLY A 122 4.61 14.19 -10.29
N ASN A 123 5.67 13.49 -10.75
CA ASN A 123 7.03 14.02 -10.73
C ASN A 123 7.18 15.18 -11.73
N LYS A 124 7.83 16.27 -11.30
CA LYS A 124 7.99 17.48 -12.15
C LYS A 124 8.68 17.23 -13.48
N LEU A 125 9.54 16.22 -13.58
CA LEU A 125 10.27 15.87 -14.80
C LEU A 125 9.35 15.36 -15.93
N LEU A 126 8.10 15.00 -15.62
CA LEU A 126 7.10 14.65 -16.61
C LEU A 126 6.49 15.87 -17.33
N GLY A 127 6.75 17.08 -16.86
CA GLY A 127 6.20 18.31 -17.44
C GLY A 127 4.70 18.52 -17.21
N GLY A 128 4.13 19.54 -17.85
CA GLY A 128 2.70 19.86 -17.77
C GLY A 128 2.20 20.05 -16.32
N SER A 129 1.03 19.51 -16.00
CA SER A 129 0.45 19.57 -14.65
C SER A 129 1.32 18.90 -13.57
N ASN A 130 2.14 17.91 -13.96
CA ASN A 130 3.08 17.27 -13.04
C ASN A 130 4.19 18.26 -12.60
N ALA A 131 4.66 19.14 -13.50
CA ALA A 131 5.64 20.17 -13.15
C ALA A 131 5.06 21.21 -12.20
N ILE A 132 3.76 21.51 -12.30
CA ILE A 132 3.06 22.42 -11.40
C ILE A 132 2.99 21.82 -10.00
N LEU A 133 2.53 20.59 -9.85
CA LEU A 133 2.39 19.92 -8.55
C LEU A 133 3.75 19.51 -7.94
N GLY A 134 4.63 18.89 -8.73
CA GLY A 134 6.00 18.57 -8.35
C GLY A 134 6.11 17.59 -7.18
N GLN A 135 5.46 16.45 -7.25
CA GLN A 135 5.62 15.38 -6.25
C GLN A 135 7.06 14.86 -6.22
N MET A 136 7.54 14.49 -5.04
CA MET A 136 8.93 14.03 -4.85
C MET A 136 9.13 12.62 -5.44
N THR A 137 8.13 11.75 -5.31
CA THR A 137 8.10 10.37 -5.85
C THR A 137 9.31 9.51 -5.49
N VAL A 138 9.84 9.66 -4.26
CA VAL A 138 11.02 8.93 -3.80
C VAL A 138 10.78 7.42 -3.91
N PRO A 139 11.59 6.66 -4.68
CA PRO A 139 11.33 5.25 -4.95
C PRO A 139 11.56 4.38 -3.72
N ILE A 140 10.93 3.18 -3.70
CA ILE A 140 10.94 2.28 -2.54
C ILE A 140 12.35 1.94 -2.08
N VAL A 141 13.26 1.67 -3.00
CA VAL A 141 14.67 1.38 -2.68
C VAL A 141 15.32 2.50 -1.87
N THR A 142 15.02 3.76 -2.21
CA THR A 142 15.54 4.95 -1.50
C THR A 142 14.80 5.17 -0.17
N GLN A 143 13.48 4.89 -0.11
CA GLN A 143 12.72 4.94 1.15
C GLN A 143 13.32 4.00 2.19
N ILE A 144 13.63 2.76 1.79
CA ILE A 144 14.27 1.75 2.67
C ILE A 144 15.66 2.22 3.10
N ALA A 145 16.49 2.70 2.18
CA ALA A 145 17.83 3.21 2.49
C ALA A 145 17.78 4.40 3.48
N THR A 146 16.82 5.30 3.30
CA THR A 146 16.58 6.43 4.21
C THR A 146 16.22 5.95 5.62
N HIS A 147 15.33 4.96 5.72
CA HIS A 147 14.99 4.35 7.01
C HIS A 147 16.22 3.73 7.69
N LEU A 148 16.95 2.88 6.97
CA LEU A 148 18.16 2.23 7.51
C LEU A 148 19.18 3.27 8.01
N THR A 149 19.39 4.35 7.26
CA THR A 149 20.25 5.45 7.72
C THR A 149 19.74 6.08 9.02
N ALA A 150 18.43 6.29 9.14
CA ALA A 150 17.82 6.93 10.32
C ALA A 150 17.86 6.03 11.57
N VAL A 151 18.00 4.71 11.43
CA VAL A 151 17.98 3.73 12.55
C VAL A 151 19.32 3.02 12.78
N GLY A 152 20.40 3.48 12.14
CA GLY A 152 21.74 2.90 12.35
C GLY A 152 21.95 1.56 11.63
N GLY A 153 21.21 1.29 10.54
CA GLY A 153 21.46 0.21 9.60
C GLY A 153 20.69 -1.10 9.85
N SER A 154 19.82 -1.16 10.89
CA SER A 154 19.03 -2.37 11.17
C SER A 154 17.69 -2.06 11.81
N PHE A 155 16.70 -2.94 11.55
CA PHE A 155 15.42 -2.94 12.25
C PHE A 155 15.59 -3.49 13.69
N ASN A 156 14.70 -3.12 14.60
CA ASN A 156 14.76 -3.57 16.00
C ASN A 156 14.09 -4.96 16.22
N GLY A 157 13.46 -5.53 15.20
CA GLY A 157 12.79 -6.83 15.23
C GLY A 157 11.44 -6.86 15.96
N LYS A 158 10.94 -5.71 16.42
CA LYS A 158 9.61 -5.57 17.06
C LYS A 158 8.71 -4.59 16.31
N GLU A 159 9.15 -4.10 15.16
CA GLU A 159 8.32 -3.28 14.29
C GLU A 159 7.45 -4.15 13.39
N LEU A 160 6.22 -3.67 13.12
CA LEU A 160 5.48 -4.10 11.94
C LEU A 160 6.02 -3.32 10.73
N VAL A 161 6.63 -4.02 9.79
CA VAL A 161 7.07 -3.43 8.52
C VAL A 161 6.01 -3.70 7.47
N THR A 162 5.53 -2.66 6.80
CA THR A 162 4.54 -2.77 5.72
C THR A 162 5.14 -2.29 4.41
N VAL A 163 4.90 -3.05 3.32
CA VAL A 163 5.39 -2.73 1.97
C VAL A 163 4.26 -2.88 0.97
N MET A 164 3.92 -1.81 0.26
CA MET A 164 2.96 -1.84 -0.85
C MET A 164 3.43 -0.92 -1.97
N ALA A 165 3.77 -1.48 -3.13
CA ALA A 165 4.35 -0.75 -4.26
C ALA A 165 4.16 -1.48 -5.59
N GLY A 166 4.41 -0.77 -6.70
CA GLY A 166 4.35 -1.29 -8.06
C GLY A 166 3.16 -0.73 -8.86
N GLY A 167 2.16 -0.14 -8.21
CA GLY A 167 1.03 0.50 -8.89
C GLY A 167 1.47 1.61 -9.84
N ASN A 168 2.41 2.44 -9.42
CA ASN A 168 2.98 3.50 -10.26
C ASN A 168 3.89 2.97 -11.38
N ASP A 169 4.54 1.81 -11.17
CA ASP A 169 5.24 1.13 -12.26
C ASP A 169 4.25 0.68 -13.34
N ALA A 170 3.08 0.13 -12.93
CA ALA A 170 2.03 -0.24 -13.88
C ALA A 170 1.51 0.98 -14.66
N LEU A 171 1.19 2.09 -13.99
CA LEU A 171 0.71 3.31 -14.64
C LEU A 171 1.73 3.89 -15.61
N MET A 172 3.00 3.96 -15.23
CA MET A 172 4.07 4.51 -16.09
C MET A 172 4.40 3.61 -17.28
N ASN A 173 4.43 2.29 -17.10
CA ASN A 173 4.65 1.35 -18.19
C ASN A 173 3.44 1.31 -19.14
N PHE A 174 2.23 1.45 -18.62
CA PHE A 174 1.03 1.59 -19.44
C PHE A 174 1.02 2.92 -20.23
N ALA A 175 1.44 4.02 -19.63
CA ALA A 175 1.60 5.29 -20.34
C ALA A 175 2.64 5.20 -21.47
N THR A 176 3.76 4.50 -21.23
CA THR A 176 4.77 4.22 -22.24
C THR A 176 4.23 3.37 -23.39
N PHE A 177 3.44 2.34 -23.07
CA PHE A 177 2.71 1.55 -24.06
C PHE A 177 1.82 2.44 -24.93
N GLY A 178 0.98 3.28 -24.31
CA GLY A 178 0.07 4.18 -25.03
C GLY A 178 0.82 5.18 -25.92
N ALA A 179 1.91 5.76 -25.44
CA ALA A 179 2.74 6.67 -26.22
C ALA A 179 3.41 5.99 -27.42
N THR A 180 3.90 4.76 -27.24
CA THR A 180 4.50 3.96 -28.32
C THR A 180 3.50 3.64 -29.41
N VAL A 181 2.30 3.18 -29.05
CA VAL A 181 1.23 2.88 -29.98
C VAL A 181 0.72 4.14 -30.67
N GLY A 182 0.53 5.23 -29.93
CA GLY A 182 0.12 6.54 -30.46
C GLY A 182 1.13 7.14 -31.47
N ALA A 183 2.41 6.79 -31.36
CA ALA A 183 3.46 7.13 -32.31
C ALA A 183 3.55 6.15 -33.52
N GLY A 184 2.60 5.21 -33.65
CA GLY A 184 2.59 4.22 -34.75
C GLY A 184 3.40 2.95 -34.47
N GLY A 185 3.88 2.73 -33.24
CA GLY A 185 4.59 1.52 -32.85
C GLY A 185 3.67 0.30 -32.77
N ASN A 186 4.28 -0.89 -32.83
CA ASN A 186 3.53 -2.15 -32.76
C ASN A 186 2.97 -2.40 -31.35
N ALA A 187 1.65 -2.51 -31.22
CA ALA A 187 0.96 -2.69 -29.94
C ALA A 187 1.35 -4.00 -29.22
N SER A 188 1.55 -5.11 -29.95
CA SER A 188 1.94 -6.39 -29.35
C SER A 188 3.33 -6.31 -28.74
N THR A 189 4.29 -5.71 -29.45
CA THR A 189 5.67 -5.53 -28.96
C THR A 189 5.71 -4.56 -27.77
N ALA A 190 4.99 -3.44 -27.84
CA ALA A 190 4.90 -2.47 -26.76
C ALA A 190 4.22 -3.05 -25.51
N GLY A 191 3.17 -3.85 -25.69
CA GLY A 191 2.49 -4.55 -24.59
C GLY A 191 3.41 -5.58 -23.92
N ALA A 192 4.13 -6.40 -24.71
CA ALA A 192 5.10 -7.35 -24.18
C ALA A 192 6.22 -6.65 -23.39
N ALA A 193 6.69 -5.49 -23.85
CA ALA A 193 7.68 -4.69 -23.14
C ALA A 193 7.14 -4.18 -21.79
N ALA A 194 5.90 -3.68 -21.76
CA ALA A 194 5.25 -3.25 -20.52
C ALA A 194 5.11 -4.39 -19.50
N VAL A 195 4.69 -5.58 -19.95
CA VAL A 195 4.59 -6.78 -19.10
C VAL A 195 5.96 -7.19 -18.55
N THR A 196 6.99 -7.21 -19.40
CA THR A 196 8.35 -7.53 -19.00
C THR A 196 8.87 -6.55 -17.93
N ALA A 197 8.65 -5.25 -18.13
CA ALA A 197 9.06 -4.22 -17.17
C ALA A 197 8.38 -4.41 -15.80
N MET A 198 7.13 -4.86 -15.77
CA MET A 198 6.44 -5.19 -14.52
C MET A 198 7.04 -6.42 -13.84
N GLY A 199 7.47 -7.43 -14.60
CA GLY A 199 8.19 -8.58 -14.05
C GLY A 199 9.53 -8.18 -13.39
N VAL A 200 10.29 -7.27 -14.03
CA VAL A 200 11.52 -6.70 -13.47
C VAL A 200 11.21 -5.99 -12.15
N ALA A 201 10.22 -5.08 -12.13
CA ALA A 201 9.87 -4.34 -10.91
C ALA A 201 9.45 -5.26 -9.75
N GLY A 202 8.68 -6.34 -10.02
CA GLY A 202 8.31 -7.34 -9.00
C GLY A 202 9.52 -8.09 -8.43
N THR A 203 10.47 -8.46 -9.29
CA THR A 203 11.73 -9.10 -8.90
C THR A 203 12.61 -8.17 -8.05
N GLU A 204 12.76 -6.91 -8.46
CA GLU A 204 13.50 -5.87 -7.73
C GLU A 204 12.91 -5.66 -6.33
N LEU A 205 11.58 -5.49 -6.22
CA LEU A 205 10.93 -5.30 -4.94
C LEU A 205 11.18 -6.49 -4.00
N ALA A 206 11.05 -7.72 -4.49
CA ALA A 206 11.36 -8.91 -3.72
C ALA A 206 12.82 -8.93 -3.25
N GLY A 207 13.75 -8.54 -4.13
CA GLY A 207 15.18 -8.40 -3.82
C GLY A 207 15.42 -7.39 -2.69
N TYR A 208 14.83 -6.20 -2.76
CA TYR A 208 14.97 -5.17 -1.72
C TYR A 208 14.38 -5.62 -0.38
N ILE A 209 13.21 -6.25 -0.38
CA ILE A 209 12.62 -6.79 0.85
C ILE A 209 13.55 -7.81 1.51
N LYS A 210 14.09 -8.76 0.75
CA LYS A 210 14.99 -9.79 1.29
C LYS A 210 16.30 -9.21 1.81
N THR A 211 16.95 -8.35 1.02
CA THR A 211 18.33 -7.90 1.29
C THR A 211 18.41 -6.68 2.20
N GLN A 212 17.40 -5.81 2.15
CA GLN A 212 17.43 -4.53 2.87
C GLN A 212 16.39 -4.43 4.00
N ILE A 213 15.43 -5.36 4.10
CA ILE A 213 14.45 -5.39 5.18
C ILE A 213 14.70 -6.65 6.04
N VAL A 214 14.49 -7.84 5.49
CA VAL A 214 14.61 -9.10 6.24
C VAL A 214 16.05 -9.32 6.73
N ALA A 215 17.04 -9.23 5.84
CA ALA A 215 18.45 -9.39 6.20
C ALA A 215 19.00 -8.29 7.12
N LYS A 216 18.22 -7.20 7.31
CA LYS A 216 18.51 -6.12 8.24
C LYS A 216 17.72 -6.21 9.55
N GLY A 217 17.13 -7.38 9.85
CA GLY A 217 16.57 -7.69 11.17
C GLY A 217 15.06 -7.51 11.32
N ALA A 218 14.31 -7.14 10.27
CA ALA A 218 12.86 -7.11 10.32
C ALA A 218 12.31 -8.53 10.47
N GLN A 219 11.43 -8.76 11.46
CA GLN A 219 10.85 -10.07 11.76
C GLN A 219 9.38 -10.18 11.36
N TYR A 220 8.69 -9.05 11.20
CA TYR A 220 7.26 -8.99 10.88
C TYR A 220 7.05 -8.07 9.69
N VAL A 221 7.02 -8.64 8.49
CA VAL A 221 6.95 -7.90 7.22
C VAL A 221 5.68 -8.28 6.47
N ALA A 222 4.70 -7.39 6.45
CA ALA A 222 3.48 -7.51 5.66
C ALA A 222 3.71 -6.87 4.29
N VAL A 223 3.71 -7.70 3.24
CA VAL A 223 3.85 -7.27 1.85
C VAL A 223 2.50 -7.38 1.17
N ILE A 224 1.97 -6.27 0.72
CA ILE A 224 0.69 -6.23 0.02
C ILE A 224 0.99 -6.29 -1.48
N ASN A 225 0.53 -7.36 -2.15
CA ASN A 225 0.66 -7.45 -3.60
C ASN A 225 -0.26 -6.43 -4.29
N LEU A 226 -0.07 -6.19 -5.59
CA LEU A 226 -0.90 -5.25 -6.33
C LEU A 226 -2.35 -5.75 -6.42
N PRO A 227 -3.34 -4.92 -6.06
CA PRO A 227 -4.73 -5.20 -6.39
C PRO A 227 -4.93 -5.25 -7.91
N ASP A 228 -6.04 -5.83 -8.37
CA ASP A 228 -6.34 -5.90 -9.80
C ASP A 228 -6.70 -4.50 -10.36
N VAL A 229 -5.68 -3.81 -10.88
CA VAL A 229 -5.83 -2.48 -11.50
C VAL A 229 -6.81 -2.53 -12.68
N SER A 230 -6.98 -3.69 -13.35
CA SER A 230 -7.95 -3.84 -14.45
C SER A 230 -9.42 -3.75 -14.00
N LYS A 231 -9.65 -3.76 -12.69
CA LYS A 231 -10.97 -3.62 -12.03
C LYS A 231 -11.16 -2.27 -11.33
N THR A 232 -10.45 -1.26 -11.77
CA THR A 232 -10.57 0.12 -11.25
C THR A 232 -11.28 1.03 -12.26
N PRO A 233 -11.83 2.16 -11.83
CA PRO A 233 -12.39 3.15 -12.76
C PRO A 233 -11.39 3.61 -13.83
N PHE A 234 -10.09 3.61 -13.55
CA PHE A 234 -9.04 3.88 -14.53
C PHE A 234 -9.09 2.90 -15.70
N ALA A 235 -9.16 1.61 -15.42
CA ALA A 235 -9.14 0.59 -16.46
C ALA A 235 -10.46 0.50 -17.22
N TYR A 236 -11.60 0.81 -16.58
CA TYR A 236 -12.90 0.80 -17.22
C TYR A 236 -13.06 1.87 -18.32
N ALA A 237 -12.15 2.84 -18.41
CA ALA A 237 -12.10 3.79 -19.51
C ALA A 237 -11.57 3.16 -20.83
N TYR A 238 -11.06 1.92 -20.79
CA TYR A 238 -10.44 1.24 -21.93
C TYR A 238 -11.25 0.00 -22.35
N ASP A 239 -10.99 -0.49 -23.55
CA ASP A 239 -11.57 -1.72 -24.05
C ASP A 239 -11.09 -2.98 -23.33
N ALA A 240 -11.75 -4.11 -23.57
CA ALA A 240 -11.45 -5.37 -22.91
C ALA A 240 -10.03 -5.90 -23.19
N ALA A 241 -9.47 -5.64 -24.37
CA ALA A 241 -8.11 -6.06 -24.71
C ALA A 241 -7.07 -5.27 -23.90
N THR A 242 -7.29 -3.97 -23.79
CA THR A 242 -6.45 -3.08 -22.97
C THR A 242 -6.55 -3.39 -21.45
N GLN A 243 -7.77 -3.67 -20.96
CA GLN A 243 -7.95 -4.16 -19.59
C GLN A 243 -7.22 -5.49 -19.38
N GLY A 244 -7.22 -6.38 -20.38
CA GLY A 244 -6.45 -7.63 -20.38
C GLY A 244 -4.94 -7.41 -20.24
N LEU A 245 -4.39 -6.43 -20.97
CA LEU A 245 -2.97 -6.05 -20.85
C LEU A 245 -2.64 -5.53 -19.44
N ILE A 246 -3.47 -4.63 -18.89
CA ILE A 246 -3.29 -4.11 -17.54
C ILE A 246 -3.29 -5.26 -16.51
N ASN A 247 -4.23 -6.20 -16.65
CA ASN A 247 -4.28 -7.38 -15.80
C ASN A 247 -3.02 -8.23 -15.92
N GLN A 248 -2.51 -8.47 -17.13
CA GLN A 248 -1.28 -9.23 -17.35
C GLN A 248 -0.06 -8.55 -16.73
N MET A 249 0.04 -7.22 -16.81
CA MET A 249 1.08 -6.45 -16.15
C MET A 249 1.06 -6.65 -14.63
N VAL A 250 -0.11 -6.55 -14.01
CA VAL A 250 -0.30 -6.73 -12.56
C VAL A 250 0.01 -8.17 -12.14
N THR A 251 -0.51 -9.16 -12.84
CA THR A 251 -0.28 -10.57 -12.50
C THR A 251 1.18 -10.97 -12.66
N THR A 252 1.88 -10.44 -13.66
CA THR A 252 3.31 -10.68 -13.85
C THR A 252 4.11 -10.11 -12.70
N PHE A 253 3.85 -8.86 -12.29
CA PHE A 253 4.48 -8.26 -11.10
C PHE A 253 4.25 -9.11 -9.85
N ASN A 254 3.00 -9.47 -9.56
CA ASN A 254 2.63 -10.23 -8.37
C ASN A 254 3.27 -11.63 -8.34
N THR A 255 3.34 -12.30 -9.51
CA THR A 255 4.02 -13.60 -9.64
C THR A 255 5.51 -13.50 -9.32
N GLN A 256 6.19 -12.49 -9.86
CA GLN A 256 7.63 -12.30 -9.59
C GLN A 256 7.90 -11.92 -8.14
N LEU A 257 7.07 -11.05 -7.57
CA LEU A 257 7.14 -10.69 -6.16
C LEU A 257 6.96 -11.92 -5.25
N GLN A 258 5.90 -12.71 -5.49
CA GLN A 258 5.62 -13.92 -4.71
C GLN A 258 6.72 -14.96 -4.85
N THR A 259 7.20 -15.22 -6.07
CA THR A 259 8.30 -16.15 -6.34
C THR A 259 9.58 -15.71 -5.62
N GLY A 260 9.92 -14.42 -5.72
CA GLY A 260 11.13 -13.87 -5.10
C GLY A 260 11.08 -13.88 -3.57
N LEU A 261 9.89 -13.80 -2.96
CA LEU A 261 9.70 -13.83 -1.50
C LEU A 261 9.42 -15.25 -0.95
N SER A 262 9.33 -16.27 -1.81
CA SER A 262 9.07 -17.64 -1.37
C SER A 262 10.11 -18.09 -0.33
N GLY A 263 9.64 -18.60 0.81
CA GLY A 263 10.49 -19.06 1.91
C GLY A 263 11.16 -17.94 2.74
N ALA A 264 10.91 -16.67 2.46
CA ALA A 264 11.46 -15.57 3.26
C ALA A 264 10.84 -15.57 4.67
N ALA A 265 11.67 -15.82 5.69
CA ALA A 265 11.20 -15.86 7.07
C ALA A 265 10.66 -14.48 7.51
N GLY A 266 9.58 -14.48 8.29
CA GLY A 266 8.97 -13.27 8.81
C GLY A 266 8.19 -12.44 7.77
N VAL A 267 8.10 -12.90 6.52
CA VAL A 267 7.33 -12.23 5.45
C VAL A 267 5.96 -12.89 5.31
N ARG A 268 4.92 -12.06 5.24
CA ARG A 268 3.54 -12.45 4.87
C ARG A 268 3.10 -11.64 3.67
N ILE A 269 2.61 -12.32 2.65
CA ILE A 269 2.03 -11.68 1.46
C ILE A 269 0.52 -11.62 1.64
N VAL A 270 -0.01 -10.41 1.62
CA VAL A 270 -1.45 -10.14 1.60
C VAL A 270 -1.90 -10.13 0.14
N ASP A 271 -2.81 -11.02 -0.21
CA ASP A 271 -3.30 -11.14 -1.59
C ASP A 271 -4.41 -10.11 -1.89
N ALA A 272 -4.00 -8.85 -2.03
CA ALA A 272 -4.89 -7.77 -2.41
C ALA A 272 -5.45 -7.94 -3.83
N TYR A 273 -4.77 -8.70 -4.70
CA TYR A 273 -5.28 -9.02 -6.04
C TYR A 273 -6.55 -9.86 -5.96
N ALA A 274 -6.53 -10.97 -5.22
CA ALA A 274 -7.71 -11.81 -5.06
C ALA A 274 -8.84 -11.08 -4.32
N VAL A 275 -8.50 -10.31 -3.27
CA VAL A 275 -9.48 -9.53 -2.50
C VAL A 275 -10.16 -8.48 -3.38
N SER A 276 -9.44 -7.69 -4.17
CA SER A 276 -10.03 -6.65 -5.02
C SER A 276 -10.92 -7.23 -6.13
N ARG A 277 -10.55 -8.38 -6.67
CA ARG A 277 -11.40 -9.10 -7.64
C ARG A 277 -12.71 -9.59 -7.03
N ASP A 278 -12.65 -10.15 -5.83
CA ASP A 278 -13.87 -10.58 -5.13
C ASP A 278 -14.76 -9.38 -4.75
N GLN A 279 -14.16 -8.27 -4.34
CA GLN A 279 -14.88 -7.01 -4.09
C GLN A 279 -15.59 -6.49 -5.35
N ALA A 280 -14.92 -6.51 -6.50
CA ALA A 280 -15.51 -6.09 -7.76
C ALA A 280 -16.64 -7.03 -8.24
N ALA A 281 -16.49 -8.34 -8.02
CA ALA A 281 -17.48 -9.35 -8.43
C ALA A 281 -18.67 -9.45 -7.46
N ASN A 282 -18.43 -9.24 -6.17
CA ASN A 282 -19.40 -9.46 -5.09
C ASN A 282 -19.48 -8.24 -4.13
N PRO A 283 -19.75 -7.02 -4.61
CA PRO A 283 -19.63 -5.81 -3.81
C PRO A 283 -20.51 -5.83 -2.54
N ALA A 284 -21.72 -6.38 -2.62
CA ALA A 284 -22.65 -6.48 -1.50
C ALA A 284 -22.09 -7.31 -0.32
N LYS A 285 -21.27 -8.33 -0.59
CA LYS A 285 -20.56 -9.14 0.43
C LYS A 285 -19.66 -8.28 1.31
N TYR A 286 -19.13 -7.21 0.77
CA TYR A 286 -18.23 -6.26 1.43
C TYR A 286 -18.93 -4.97 1.87
N GLY A 287 -20.26 -4.88 1.75
CA GLY A 287 -21.02 -3.67 2.05
C GLY A 287 -20.71 -2.49 1.12
N LEU A 288 -20.15 -2.77 -0.07
CA LEU A 288 -19.86 -1.77 -1.08
C LEU A 288 -21.13 -1.45 -1.89
N SER A 289 -21.42 -0.17 -2.06
CA SER A 289 -22.52 0.30 -2.90
C SER A 289 -22.09 0.63 -4.33
N ASN A 290 -20.80 0.90 -4.55
CA ASN A 290 -20.23 1.20 -5.87
C ASN A 290 -18.75 0.80 -5.93
N VAL A 291 -18.37 0.14 -7.04
CA VAL A 291 -17.00 -0.34 -7.31
C VAL A 291 -16.48 0.11 -8.68
N THR A 292 -17.18 1.03 -9.34
CA THR A 292 -16.86 1.45 -10.72
C THR A 292 -16.77 2.95 -10.92
N THR A 293 -17.33 3.73 -9.99
CA THR A 293 -17.41 5.20 -10.10
C THR A 293 -16.61 5.84 -8.98
N PRO A 294 -15.79 6.87 -9.26
CA PRO A 294 -15.13 7.67 -8.22
C PRO A 294 -16.13 8.40 -7.32
N ALA A 295 -15.86 8.42 -6.02
CA ALA A 295 -16.61 9.23 -5.04
C ALA A 295 -16.35 10.74 -5.19
N CYS A 296 -15.13 11.09 -5.62
CA CYS A 296 -14.72 12.48 -5.84
C CYS A 296 -15.20 12.97 -7.21
N ASN A 297 -15.72 14.19 -7.26
CA ASN A 297 -15.92 14.90 -8.51
C ASN A 297 -14.56 15.46 -8.98
N LEU A 298 -13.90 14.76 -9.89
CA LEU A 298 -12.56 15.08 -10.36
C LEU A 298 -12.51 16.29 -11.30
N THR A 299 -13.67 16.80 -11.73
CA THR A 299 -13.81 17.98 -12.60
C THR A 299 -14.37 19.21 -11.87
N ALA A 300 -14.67 19.09 -10.57
CA ALA A 300 -15.19 20.20 -9.78
C ALA A 300 -14.13 21.31 -9.66
N ALA A 301 -14.56 22.56 -9.71
CA ALA A 301 -13.68 23.72 -9.47
C ALA A 301 -12.96 23.65 -8.11
N ALA A 302 -13.58 23.02 -7.10
CA ALA A 302 -12.97 22.77 -5.79
C ALA A 302 -11.95 21.60 -5.79
N ASN A 303 -11.75 20.93 -6.93
CA ASN A 303 -10.72 19.88 -7.12
C ASN A 303 -9.82 20.24 -8.31
N PRO A 304 -9.03 21.28 -8.22
CA PRO A 304 -8.24 21.79 -9.37
C PRO A 304 -7.14 20.83 -9.83
N LEU A 305 -6.81 19.80 -9.02
CA LEU A 305 -5.83 18.78 -9.38
C LEU A 305 -6.47 17.55 -10.05
N GLY A 306 -7.80 17.46 -10.11
CA GLY A 306 -8.49 16.28 -10.65
C GLY A 306 -8.11 14.98 -9.92
N SER A 307 -7.81 15.05 -8.62
CA SER A 307 -7.20 13.95 -7.85
C SER A 307 -7.83 13.80 -6.47
N SER A 308 -7.83 12.59 -5.95
CA SER A 308 -8.23 12.34 -4.55
C SER A 308 -7.28 12.98 -3.54
N LEU A 309 -6.09 13.40 -3.94
CA LEU A 309 -5.14 14.13 -3.07
C LEU A 309 -5.76 15.40 -2.45
N VAL A 310 -6.67 16.08 -3.16
CA VAL A 310 -7.38 17.26 -2.69
C VAL A 310 -8.90 17.04 -2.62
N CYS A 311 -9.36 15.79 -2.67
CA CYS A 311 -10.77 15.47 -2.49
C CYS A 311 -11.19 15.58 -1.03
N SER A 312 -12.32 16.23 -0.80
CA SER A 312 -12.94 16.39 0.53
C SER A 312 -14.46 16.40 0.38
N ALA A 313 -15.18 16.55 1.46
CA ALA A 313 -16.66 16.68 1.42
C ALA A 313 -17.14 17.80 0.50
N ALA A 314 -16.30 18.81 0.20
CA ALA A 314 -16.66 19.93 -0.67
C ALA A 314 -16.68 19.56 -2.17
N ASN A 315 -16.08 18.42 -2.55
CA ASN A 315 -15.95 18.03 -3.96
C ASN A 315 -16.19 16.53 -4.22
N VAL A 316 -16.99 15.87 -3.41
CA VAL A 316 -17.57 14.56 -3.74
C VAL A 316 -18.76 14.71 -4.70
N ILE A 317 -19.10 13.65 -5.43
CA ILE A 317 -20.31 13.61 -6.25
C ILE A 317 -21.56 13.61 -5.37
N ALA A 318 -22.71 13.95 -5.96
CA ALA A 318 -24.00 13.96 -5.24
C ALA A 318 -24.40 12.53 -4.79
N GLY A 319 -25.04 12.44 -3.63
CA GLY A 319 -25.52 11.19 -3.05
C GLY A 319 -24.61 10.64 -1.95
N ASP A 320 -24.94 9.44 -1.47
CA ASP A 320 -24.15 8.77 -0.43
C ASP A 320 -22.99 7.99 -1.07
N VAL A 321 -21.78 8.50 -0.87
CA VAL A 321 -20.52 7.89 -1.34
C VAL A 321 -19.77 7.14 -0.23
N SER A 322 -20.34 7.05 0.97
CA SER A 322 -19.66 6.49 2.16
C SER A 322 -19.24 5.02 1.99
N ARG A 323 -19.90 4.30 1.09
CA ARG A 323 -19.65 2.90 0.76
C ARG A 323 -19.11 2.68 -0.66
N TYR A 324 -18.57 3.73 -1.30
CA TYR A 324 -17.85 3.58 -2.57
C TYR A 324 -16.47 3.00 -2.30
N GLN A 325 -15.99 2.18 -3.24
CA GLN A 325 -14.65 1.60 -3.15
C GLN A 325 -13.58 2.63 -3.48
N PHE A 326 -13.80 3.45 -4.51
CA PHE A 326 -12.79 4.36 -5.06
C PHE A 326 -13.12 5.83 -4.78
N ALA A 327 -12.10 6.57 -4.34
CA ALA A 327 -12.15 8.03 -4.22
C ALA A 327 -11.93 8.70 -5.58
N ASP A 328 -10.91 8.23 -6.32
CA ASP A 328 -10.65 8.65 -7.71
C ASP A 328 -10.55 7.44 -8.64
N SER A 329 -9.82 7.54 -9.75
CA SER A 329 -9.73 6.46 -10.73
C SER A 329 -9.02 5.19 -10.22
N VAL A 330 -8.21 5.28 -9.16
CA VAL A 330 -7.41 4.16 -8.63
C VAL A 330 -7.35 4.09 -7.10
N HIS A 331 -7.51 5.23 -6.41
CA HIS A 331 -7.31 5.31 -4.96
C HIS A 331 -8.60 4.99 -4.19
N PRO A 332 -8.50 4.24 -3.08
CA PRO A 332 -9.66 3.89 -2.25
C PRO A 332 -10.27 5.09 -1.51
N THR A 333 -11.56 5.01 -1.23
CA THR A 333 -12.22 5.82 -0.19
C THR A 333 -11.71 5.40 1.20
N PRO A 334 -12.04 6.14 2.28
CA PRO A 334 -11.76 5.66 3.63
C PRO A 334 -12.37 4.27 3.92
N TYR A 335 -13.52 3.95 3.32
CA TYR A 335 -14.13 2.62 3.44
C TYR A 335 -13.35 1.56 2.67
N GLY A 336 -12.91 1.86 1.43
CA GLY A 336 -12.04 0.97 0.66
C GLY A 336 -10.71 0.69 1.38
N TYR A 337 -10.15 1.69 2.05
CA TYR A 337 -8.95 1.50 2.90
C TYR A 337 -9.23 0.66 4.15
N GLN A 338 -10.40 0.77 4.76
CA GLN A 338 -10.79 -0.12 5.85
C GLN A 338 -10.82 -1.57 5.38
N LEU A 339 -11.41 -1.86 4.21
CA LEU A 339 -11.44 -3.22 3.66
C LEU A 339 -10.04 -3.76 3.34
N LEU A 340 -9.12 -2.91 2.89
CA LEU A 340 -7.72 -3.30 2.71
C LEU A 340 -7.04 -3.61 4.04
N ALA A 341 -7.25 -2.78 5.06
CA ALA A 341 -6.73 -3.02 6.40
C ALA A 341 -7.26 -4.33 6.99
N ASP A 342 -8.54 -4.64 6.78
CA ASP A 342 -9.15 -5.89 7.24
C ASP A 342 -8.49 -7.12 6.59
N ALA A 343 -8.12 -7.02 5.29
CA ALA A 343 -7.37 -8.07 4.62
C ALA A 343 -5.96 -8.24 5.20
N VAL A 344 -5.26 -7.14 5.50
CA VAL A 344 -3.94 -7.17 6.15
C VAL A 344 -4.04 -7.78 7.56
N SER A 345 -5.00 -7.32 8.36
CA SER A 345 -5.24 -7.83 9.72
C SER A 345 -5.55 -9.32 9.74
N LYS A 346 -6.33 -9.80 8.77
CA LYS A 346 -6.60 -11.24 8.60
C LYS A 346 -5.31 -12.04 8.39
N GLU A 347 -4.42 -11.60 7.51
CA GLU A 347 -3.15 -12.28 7.27
C GLU A 347 -2.21 -12.21 8.49
N MET A 348 -2.20 -11.09 9.22
CA MET A 348 -1.47 -10.95 10.48
C MET A 348 -1.99 -11.93 11.54
N THR A 349 -3.31 -12.11 11.63
CA THR A 349 -3.95 -13.09 12.53
C THR A 349 -3.58 -14.52 12.14
N LEU A 350 -3.63 -14.88 10.86
CA LEU A 350 -3.22 -16.19 10.35
C LEU A 350 -1.73 -16.47 10.61
N ALA A 351 -0.91 -15.43 10.68
CA ALA A 351 0.50 -15.51 11.02
C ALA A 351 0.77 -15.60 12.53
N GLY A 352 -0.26 -15.47 13.37
CA GLY A 352 -0.11 -15.43 14.84
C GLY A 352 0.47 -14.09 15.35
N TRP A 353 0.35 -13.00 14.57
CA TRP A 353 0.86 -11.68 14.95
C TRP A 353 -0.17 -10.84 15.73
N GLN A 354 -1.46 -11.20 15.60
CA GLN A 354 -2.60 -10.52 16.27
C GLN A 354 -3.50 -11.52 17.02
#